data_74ba1d9467b7bc125fcbe5465e85f4c8
#
_entry.id   74ba1d9467b7bc125fcbe5465e85f4c8
#
_cell.length_a   1.000
_cell.length_b   1.000
_cell.length_c   1.000
_cell.angle_alpha   90.00
_cell.angle_beta   90.00
_cell.angle_gamma   90.00
#
_symmetry.space_group_name_H-M   'P 1'
#
loop_
_entity.id
_entity.type
_entity.pdbx_description
1 polymer ?
#
loop_
_entity_poly.entity_id
_entity_poly.type
_entity_poly.pdbx_seq_one_letter_code
_entity_poly.pdbx_strand_id
1 'polypeptide(L)'
;MLCYEFAHYADDFAILVKSRRTGELVLYSICNYFQNRLKLIVNTTKSRVVKTSQSKFLGFTVKVGRIQLHPKTLETFKQEVRELTNRNWGVSMHYQLLKFSQYLRGWINYFCISNCYQLCVDLNHWIRRKIRMACWRQWRKPRTK
;
A
#
# COMPACT_ATOMS: atom_id res chain seq x y z
N MET A 1 -26.32 17.22 -16.01
CA MET A 1 -24.95 16.78 -16.36
C MET A 1 -24.38 16.00 -15.18
N LEU A 2 -24.23 14.68 -15.30
CA LEU A 2 -23.69 13.86 -14.21
C LEU A 2 -22.16 13.99 -14.25
N CYS A 3 -21.59 14.83 -13.40
CA CYS A 3 -20.15 14.88 -13.23
C CYS A 3 -19.72 13.65 -12.42
N TYR A 4 -19.09 12.70 -13.10
CA TYR A 4 -18.38 11.62 -12.44
C TYR A 4 -16.94 12.06 -12.18
N GLU A 5 -16.47 11.88 -10.96
CA GLU A 5 -15.07 12.03 -10.65
C GLU A 5 -14.36 10.71 -10.95
N PHE A 6 -13.24 10.77 -11.62
CA PHE A 6 -12.45 9.59 -11.94
C PHE A 6 -10.99 9.79 -11.60
N ALA A 7 -10.32 8.73 -11.23
CA ALA A 7 -8.87 8.67 -11.06
C ALA A 7 -8.32 7.54 -11.93
N HIS A 8 -7.25 7.82 -12.67
CA HIS A 8 -6.62 6.88 -13.57
C HIS A 8 -5.11 6.84 -13.33
N TYR A 9 -4.57 5.64 -13.30
CA TYR A 9 -3.13 5.42 -13.20
C TYR A 9 -2.77 4.11 -13.91
N ALA A 10 -2.03 4.22 -15.01
CA ALA A 10 -1.70 3.10 -15.90
C ALA A 10 -2.96 2.28 -16.24
N ASP A 11 -3.00 0.99 -15.89
CA ASP A 11 -4.13 0.09 -16.17
C ASP A 11 -5.24 0.15 -15.11
N ASP A 12 -5.00 0.81 -13.99
CA ASP A 12 -5.96 0.93 -12.90
C ASP A 12 -6.75 2.24 -13.02
N PHE A 13 -8.09 2.15 -12.95
CA PHE A 13 -8.93 3.33 -12.85
C PHE A 13 -10.05 3.15 -11.82
N ALA A 14 -10.44 4.24 -11.20
CA ALA A 14 -11.51 4.31 -10.24
C ALA A 14 -12.50 5.40 -10.64
N ILE A 15 -13.79 5.10 -10.58
CA ILE A 15 -14.87 6.05 -10.87
C ILE A 15 -15.69 6.21 -9.61
N LEU A 16 -15.87 7.45 -9.17
CA LEU A 16 -16.66 7.78 -8.00
C LEU A 16 -18.09 8.05 -8.42
N VAL A 17 -19.02 7.35 -7.81
CA VAL A 17 -20.46 7.45 -8.07
C VAL A 17 -21.23 7.63 -6.77
N LYS A 18 -22.38 8.29 -6.83
CA LYS A 18 -23.22 8.60 -5.65
C LYS A 18 -23.96 7.39 -5.09
N SER A 19 -24.32 6.42 -5.95
CA SER A 19 -25.10 5.26 -5.53
C SER A 19 -24.55 3.95 -6.10
N ARG A 20 -24.82 2.85 -5.41
CA ARG A 20 -24.41 1.51 -5.87
C ARG A 20 -25.06 1.16 -7.21
N ARG A 21 -26.36 1.44 -7.36
CA ARG A 21 -27.08 1.18 -8.62
C ARG A 21 -26.47 1.91 -9.81
N THR A 22 -26.11 3.18 -9.61
CA THR A 22 -25.41 3.96 -10.64
C THR A 22 -24.03 3.35 -10.94
N GLY A 23 -23.31 2.88 -9.92
CA GLY A 23 -22.03 2.20 -10.10
C GLY A 23 -22.12 0.94 -10.95
N GLU A 24 -23.15 0.12 -10.73
CA GLU A 24 -23.38 -1.09 -11.51
C GLU A 24 -23.71 -0.79 -12.98
N LEU A 25 -24.52 0.24 -13.25
CA LEU A 25 -24.82 0.72 -14.62
C LEU A 25 -23.57 1.26 -15.32
N VAL A 26 -22.76 2.05 -14.62
CA VAL A 26 -21.53 2.61 -15.18
C VAL A 26 -20.53 1.49 -15.48
N LEU A 27 -20.38 0.52 -14.56
CA LEU A 27 -19.49 -0.62 -14.77
C LEU A 27 -19.91 -1.42 -16.03
N TYR A 28 -21.21 -1.72 -16.16
CA TYR A 28 -21.74 -2.42 -17.32
C TYR A 28 -21.47 -1.66 -18.63
N SER A 29 -21.76 -0.36 -18.63
CA SER A 29 -21.54 0.49 -19.82
C SER A 29 -20.07 0.55 -20.24
N ILE A 30 -19.16 0.65 -19.28
CA ILE A 30 -17.72 0.69 -19.52
C ILE A 30 -17.21 -0.67 -20.03
N CYS A 31 -17.65 -1.77 -19.43
CA CYS A 31 -17.29 -3.11 -19.90
C CYS A 31 -17.74 -3.32 -21.36
N ASN A 32 -18.96 -2.93 -21.68
CA ASN A 32 -19.48 -3.00 -23.05
C ASN A 32 -18.67 -2.11 -24.03
N TYR A 33 -18.31 -0.90 -23.63
CA TYR A 33 -17.50 -0.01 -24.43
C TYR A 33 -16.12 -0.60 -24.72
N PHE A 34 -15.45 -1.14 -23.69
CA PHE A 34 -14.13 -1.75 -23.85
C PHE A 34 -14.18 -3.00 -24.73
N GLN A 35 -15.17 -3.85 -24.56
CA GLN A 35 -15.31 -5.06 -25.36
C GLN A 35 -15.69 -4.77 -26.81
N ASN A 36 -16.70 -3.91 -27.03
CA ASN A 36 -17.26 -3.70 -28.36
C ASN A 36 -16.46 -2.69 -29.20
N ARG A 37 -15.97 -1.61 -28.58
CA ARG A 37 -15.25 -0.52 -29.29
C ARG A 37 -13.75 -0.70 -29.30
N LEU A 38 -13.17 -1.05 -28.14
CA LEU A 38 -11.73 -1.15 -27.99
C LEU A 38 -11.22 -2.58 -28.14
N LYS A 39 -12.12 -3.57 -28.20
CA LYS A 39 -11.79 -5.02 -28.26
C LYS A 39 -10.85 -5.46 -27.14
N LEU A 40 -10.93 -4.83 -25.97
CA LEU A 40 -10.15 -5.14 -24.78
C LEU A 40 -10.90 -6.11 -23.88
N ILE A 41 -10.15 -7.05 -23.28
CA ILE A 41 -10.72 -8.01 -22.32
C ILE A 41 -10.70 -7.38 -20.93
N VAL A 42 -11.88 -7.11 -20.37
CA VAL A 42 -12.01 -6.58 -19.00
C VAL A 42 -11.92 -7.74 -17.99
N ASN A 43 -11.06 -7.57 -16.97
CA ASN A 43 -10.96 -8.54 -15.90
C ASN A 43 -12.14 -8.37 -14.91
N THR A 44 -13.19 -9.18 -15.08
CA THR A 44 -14.40 -9.15 -14.29
C THR A 44 -14.20 -9.51 -12.81
N THR A 45 -13.15 -10.28 -12.49
CA THR A 45 -12.86 -10.67 -11.10
C THR A 45 -12.27 -9.52 -10.28
N LYS A 46 -11.54 -8.60 -10.94
CA LYS A 46 -10.94 -7.42 -10.31
C LYS A 46 -11.86 -6.20 -10.37
N SER A 47 -12.68 -6.08 -11.42
CA SER A 47 -13.61 -4.96 -11.63
C SER A 47 -14.86 -5.13 -10.78
N ARG A 48 -15.08 -4.24 -9.82
CA ARG A 48 -16.20 -4.37 -8.88
C ARG A 48 -16.66 -3.02 -8.33
N VAL A 49 -17.93 -2.94 -7.98
CA VAL A 49 -18.50 -1.77 -7.30
C VAL A 49 -18.40 -1.99 -5.80
N VAL A 50 -17.70 -1.12 -5.11
CA VAL A 50 -17.48 -1.19 -3.66
C VAL A 50 -17.64 0.18 -3.01
N LYS A 51 -17.91 0.22 -1.71
CA LYS A 51 -17.88 1.48 -0.95
C LYS A 51 -16.46 2.05 -0.94
N THR A 52 -16.31 3.36 -1.00
CA THR A 52 -15.00 4.05 -0.97
C THR A 52 -14.15 3.64 0.22
N SER A 53 -14.78 3.40 1.37
CA SER A 53 -14.09 2.92 2.58
C SER A 53 -13.51 1.51 2.49
N GLN A 54 -13.98 0.71 1.53
CA GLN A 54 -13.52 -0.66 1.28
C GLN A 54 -12.69 -0.77 -0.02
N SER A 55 -12.66 0.30 -0.82
CA SER A 55 -11.87 0.33 -2.05
C SER A 55 -10.39 0.39 -1.72
N LYS A 56 -9.59 -0.29 -2.55
CA LYS A 56 -8.14 -0.15 -2.56
C LYS A 56 -7.74 0.42 -3.92
N PHE A 57 -7.20 1.63 -3.93
CA PHE A 57 -6.65 2.24 -5.13
C PHE A 57 -5.22 2.73 -4.82
N LEU A 58 -4.23 2.25 -5.55
CA LEU A 58 -2.80 2.57 -5.35
C LEU A 58 -2.29 2.39 -3.90
N GLY A 59 -2.85 1.45 -3.16
CA GLY A 59 -2.47 1.21 -1.77
C GLY A 59 -3.18 2.09 -0.75
N PHE A 60 -4.04 3.00 -1.20
CA PHE A 60 -4.83 3.90 -0.37
C PHE A 60 -6.30 3.44 -0.28
N THR A 61 -6.98 3.95 0.71
CA THR A 61 -8.44 3.89 0.86
C THR A 61 -8.96 5.27 1.31
N VAL A 62 -10.18 5.62 0.94
CA VAL A 62 -10.80 6.88 1.35
C VAL A 62 -11.83 6.61 2.42
N LYS A 63 -11.62 7.14 3.63
CA LYS A 63 -12.57 7.06 4.75
C LYS A 63 -12.90 8.46 5.23
N VAL A 64 -14.20 8.76 5.31
CA VAL A 64 -14.69 10.05 5.80
C VAL A 64 -13.99 11.24 5.13
N GLY A 65 -13.86 11.20 3.79
CA GLY A 65 -13.21 12.26 3.01
C GLY A 65 -11.68 12.39 3.21
N ARG A 66 -11.04 11.47 3.93
CA ARG A 66 -9.60 11.49 4.17
C ARG A 66 -8.92 10.30 3.50
N ILE A 67 -7.76 10.55 2.90
CA ILE A 67 -6.92 9.50 2.31
C ILE A 67 -6.20 8.77 3.45
N GLN A 68 -6.41 7.47 3.55
CA GLN A 68 -5.76 6.61 4.53
C GLN A 68 -5.03 5.46 3.85
N LEU A 69 -4.05 4.88 4.54
CA LEU A 69 -3.39 3.66 4.10
C LEU A 69 -4.36 2.47 4.14
N HIS A 70 -4.35 1.69 3.08
CA HIS A 70 -5.12 0.44 3.08
C HIS A 70 -4.46 -0.60 4.03
N PRO A 71 -5.22 -1.36 4.83
CA PRO A 71 -4.67 -2.33 5.79
C PRO A 71 -3.69 -3.32 5.19
N LYS A 72 -3.97 -3.87 4.00
CA LYS A 72 -3.06 -4.78 3.29
C LYS A 72 -1.72 -4.13 2.94
N THR A 73 -1.71 -2.84 2.61
CA THR A 73 -0.47 -2.10 2.34
C THR A 73 0.39 -2.00 3.60
N LEU A 74 -0.26 -1.77 4.75
CA LEU A 74 0.43 -1.74 6.05
C LEU A 74 0.98 -3.12 6.44
N GLU A 75 0.25 -4.18 6.17
CA GLU A 75 0.71 -5.56 6.42
C GLU A 75 1.94 -5.89 5.57
N THR A 76 1.89 -5.59 4.26
CA THR A 76 3.03 -5.76 3.34
C THR A 76 4.25 -4.96 3.84
N PHE A 77 4.06 -3.70 4.23
CA PHE A 77 5.13 -2.88 4.81
C PHE A 77 5.75 -3.54 6.05
N LYS A 78 4.92 -4.01 6.98
CA LYS A 78 5.40 -4.67 8.20
C LYS A 78 6.14 -5.97 7.89
N GLN A 79 5.74 -6.69 6.86
CA GLN A 79 6.41 -7.91 6.43
C GLN A 79 7.78 -7.60 5.85
N GLU A 80 7.90 -6.67 4.92
CA GLU A 80 9.17 -6.22 4.34
C GLU A 80 10.15 -5.73 5.43
N VAL A 81 9.65 -4.94 6.38
CA VAL A 81 10.48 -4.50 7.52
C VAL A 81 10.96 -5.68 8.36
N ARG A 82 10.13 -6.73 8.58
CA ARG A 82 10.57 -7.93 9.30
C ARG A 82 11.66 -8.67 8.54
N GLU A 83 11.55 -8.79 7.22
CA GLU A 83 12.52 -9.43 6.35
C GLU A 83 13.85 -8.65 6.35
N LEU A 84 13.81 -7.35 6.15
CA LEU A 84 14.97 -6.47 6.17
C LEU A 84 15.66 -6.39 7.55
N THR A 85 14.92 -6.61 8.63
CA THR A 85 15.46 -6.64 10.01
C THR A 85 15.64 -8.06 10.55
N ASN A 86 15.62 -9.06 9.65
CA ASN A 86 15.76 -10.44 10.06
C ASN A 86 17.15 -10.68 10.66
N ARG A 87 17.17 -11.41 11.78
CA ARG A 87 18.37 -11.76 12.54
C ARG A 87 19.29 -12.74 11.80
N ASN A 88 18.73 -13.53 10.89
CA ASN A 88 19.43 -14.63 10.22
C ASN A 88 19.89 -14.25 8.79
N TRP A 89 19.84 -12.98 8.44
CA TRP A 89 20.17 -12.54 7.07
C TRP A 89 21.65 -12.73 6.69
N GLY A 90 22.55 -12.86 7.68
CA GLY A 90 23.95 -13.14 7.40
C GLY A 90 24.79 -11.97 6.85
N VAL A 91 24.22 -10.79 6.73
CA VAL A 91 24.88 -9.58 6.20
C VAL A 91 25.38 -8.65 7.30
N SER A 92 26.31 -7.76 6.97
CA SER A 92 26.80 -6.76 7.91
C SER A 92 25.68 -5.79 8.30
N MET A 93 25.75 -5.26 9.53
CA MET A 93 24.77 -4.27 10.03
C MET A 93 24.72 -3.02 9.16
N HIS A 94 25.87 -2.58 8.67
CA HIS A 94 25.94 -1.42 7.78
C HIS A 94 25.10 -1.64 6.50
N TYR A 95 25.28 -2.78 5.85
CA TYR A 95 24.51 -3.13 4.65
C TYR A 95 23.02 -3.25 4.94
N GLN A 96 22.66 -3.89 6.06
CA GLN A 96 21.27 -4.03 6.48
C GLN A 96 20.59 -2.68 6.70
N LEU A 97 21.25 -1.74 7.40
CA LEU A 97 20.73 -0.39 7.63
C LEU A 97 20.62 0.43 6.33
N LEU A 98 21.57 0.26 5.42
CA LEU A 98 21.55 0.93 4.12
C LEU A 98 20.31 0.48 3.31
N LYS A 99 20.10 -0.82 3.17
CA LYS A 99 18.93 -1.37 2.47
C LYS A 99 17.61 -0.96 3.13
N PHE A 100 17.57 -1.02 4.45
CA PHE A 100 16.43 -0.58 5.22
C PHE A 100 16.12 0.91 5.02
N SER A 101 17.14 1.77 5.04
CA SER A 101 16.99 3.22 4.79
C SER A 101 16.46 3.51 3.38
N GLN A 102 16.99 2.81 2.36
CA GLN A 102 16.49 2.93 0.98
C GLN A 102 15.01 2.57 0.88
N TYR A 103 14.61 1.45 1.46
CA TYR A 103 13.22 1.02 1.47
C TYR A 103 12.30 2.03 2.18
N LEU A 104 12.68 2.49 3.37
CA LEU A 104 11.89 3.47 4.12
C LEU A 104 11.71 4.79 3.38
N ARG A 105 12.76 5.32 2.76
CA ARG A 105 12.69 6.57 1.99
C ARG A 105 11.71 6.44 0.83
N GLY A 106 11.79 5.35 0.06
CA GLY A 106 10.87 5.10 -1.04
C GLY A 106 9.41 4.98 -0.56
N TRP A 107 9.20 4.24 0.54
CA TRP A 107 7.88 4.05 1.11
C TRP A 107 7.27 5.35 1.66
N ILE A 108 8.04 6.13 2.41
CA ILE A 108 7.59 7.41 2.99
C ILE A 108 7.26 8.39 1.87
N ASN A 109 8.13 8.54 0.86
CA ASN A 109 7.90 9.47 -0.25
C ASN A 109 6.61 9.15 -1.01
N TYR A 110 6.27 7.87 -1.16
CA TYR A 110 5.06 7.46 -1.85
C TYR A 110 3.80 7.65 -0.98
N PHE A 111 3.87 7.29 0.31
CA PHE A 111 2.71 7.28 1.20
C PHE A 111 2.53 8.52 2.07
N CYS A 112 3.39 9.55 1.94
CA CYS A 112 3.29 10.80 2.70
C CYS A 112 1.98 11.58 2.48
N ILE A 113 1.29 11.34 1.36
CA ILE A 113 0.00 11.95 1.02
C ILE A 113 -1.11 11.52 1.99
N SER A 114 -0.94 10.38 2.66
CA SER A 114 -1.97 9.83 3.56
C SER A 114 -2.02 10.57 4.91
N ASN A 115 -3.23 10.83 5.38
CA ASN A 115 -3.47 11.41 6.70
C ASN A 115 -3.33 10.34 7.80
N CYS A 116 -2.08 9.94 8.12
CA CYS A 116 -1.82 8.83 9.04
C CYS A 116 -0.76 9.15 10.11
N TYR A 117 -0.77 10.40 10.64
CA TYR A 117 0.22 10.84 11.62
C TYR A 117 0.39 9.85 12.79
N GLN A 118 -0.71 9.49 13.46
CA GLN A 118 -0.65 8.56 14.61
C GLN A 118 -0.07 7.19 14.21
N LEU A 119 -0.46 6.68 13.05
CA LEU A 119 0.09 5.44 12.52
C LEU A 119 1.60 5.54 12.27
N CYS A 120 2.08 6.68 11.78
CA CYS A 120 3.51 6.92 11.56
C CYS A 120 4.29 6.94 12.89
N VAL A 121 3.73 7.51 13.95
CA VAL A 121 4.31 7.50 15.30
C VAL A 121 4.42 6.05 15.82
N ASP A 122 3.35 5.28 15.71
CA ASP A 122 3.31 3.88 16.16
C ASP A 122 4.30 3.00 15.37
N LEU A 123 4.36 3.20 14.05
CA LEU A 123 5.32 2.52 13.18
C LEU A 123 6.77 2.89 13.53
N ASN A 124 7.06 4.15 13.84
CA ASN A 124 8.40 4.59 14.24
C ASN A 124 8.85 3.88 15.53
N HIS A 125 7.99 3.81 16.54
CA HIS A 125 8.27 3.07 17.77
C HIS A 125 8.52 1.58 17.51
N TRP A 126 7.72 0.96 16.66
CA TRP A 126 7.85 -0.44 16.29
C TRP A 126 9.15 -0.70 15.50
N ILE A 127 9.47 0.15 14.51
CA ILE A 127 10.68 0.08 13.69
C ILE A 127 11.94 0.19 14.55
N ARG A 128 12.00 1.19 15.44
CA ARG A 128 13.14 1.38 16.36
C ARG A 128 13.39 0.15 17.21
N ARG A 129 12.32 -0.53 17.65
CA ARG A 129 12.42 -1.79 18.41
C ARG A 129 13.02 -2.90 17.55
N LYS A 130 12.58 -3.03 16.29
CA LYS A 130 13.11 -4.03 15.35
C LYS A 130 14.59 -3.83 15.05
N ILE A 131 15.00 -2.61 14.78
CA ILE A 131 16.41 -2.25 14.53
C ILE A 131 17.28 -2.56 15.76
N ARG A 132 16.86 -2.13 16.94
CA ARG A 132 17.59 -2.44 18.18
C ARG A 132 17.78 -3.93 18.39
N MET A 133 16.75 -4.73 18.15
CA MET A 133 16.85 -6.20 18.25
C MET A 133 17.82 -6.80 17.24
N ALA A 134 17.90 -6.26 16.01
CA ALA A 134 18.86 -6.70 14.99
C ALA A 134 20.30 -6.33 15.39
N CYS A 135 20.51 -5.08 15.84
CA CYS A 135 21.82 -4.60 16.32
C CYS A 135 22.32 -5.43 17.52
N TRP A 136 21.46 -5.65 18.49
CA TRP A 136 21.84 -6.37 19.71
C TRP A 136 22.36 -7.77 19.42
N ARG A 137 21.81 -8.48 18.45
CA ARG A 137 22.28 -9.80 18.08
C ARG A 137 23.68 -9.78 17.49
N GLN A 138 24.04 -8.77 16.66
CA GLN A 138 25.36 -8.69 16.08
C GLN A 138 26.42 -8.30 17.13
N TRP A 139 26.07 -7.54 18.16
CA TRP A 139 26.98 -7.18 19.25
C TRP A 139 27.23 -8.36 20.21
N ARG A 140 26.29 -9.28 20.29
CA ARG A 140 26.38 -10.46 21.15
C ARG A 140 27.07 -11.64 20.46
N LYS A 141 28.19 -11.39 19.76
CA LYS A 141 29.06 -12.50 19.36
C LYS A 141 29.67 -13.11 20.61
N PRO A 142 29.58 -14.45 20.83
CA PRO A 142 30.33 -15.08 21.91
C PRO A 142 31.80 -14.75 21.68
N ARG A 143 32.48 -14.22 22.72
CA ARG A 143 33.92 -14.18 22.73
C ARG A 143 34.37 -15.64 22.61
N THR A 144 34.90 -16.01 21.46
CA THR A 144 35.68 -17.22 21.32
C THR A 144 36.86 -17.06 22.27
N LYS A 145 36.89 -17.90 23.32
CA LYS A 145 38.04 -18.06 24.20
C LYS A 145 39.19 -18.69 23.41
#